data_eb2bcb379209a842bd861470b57b00fa
#
_entry.id   eb2bcb379209a842bd861470b57b00fa
#
_cell.length_a   1.000
_cell.length_b   1.000
_cell.length_c   1.000
_cell.angle_alpha   90.00
_cell.angle_beta   90.00
_cell.angle_gamma   90.00
#
_symmetry.space_group_name_H-M   'P 1'
#
loop_
_entity.id
_entity.type
_entity.pdbx_description
1 polymer ?
#
loop_
_entity_poly.entity_id
_entity_poly.type
_entity_poly.pdbx_seq_one_letter_code
_entity_poly.pdbx_strand_id
1 'polypeptide(L)'
;MLDRVILNTLFPDTSYANESGGDPEVIPELTYEQFLDFHRKYYHPSNSYIYLYGDMDAEEKLNWLDQEYLGKYDREPVDSTIRFQEPFAEIQEKVIPYSIASEESEEDNTYLSYNKAVGTSLDKELYLAFQILDYALLSAPGAPLKKALTDAGIGKDIMGSYDNGIYQPIFL
;
A
#
# COMPACT_ATOMS: atom_id res chain seq x y z
N MET A 1 2.98 12.05 -3.50
CA MET A 1 4.38 12.12 -2.96
C MET A 1 4.44 11.64 -1.50
N LEU A 2 3.65 12.17 -0.58
CA LEU A 2 3.70 11.80 0.84
C LEU A 2 3.52 10.29 1.07
N ASP A 3 2.47 9.68 0.52
CA ASP A 3 2.18 8.25 0.69
C ASP A 3 3.33 7.35 0.21
N ARG A 4 3.97 7.70 -0.92
CA ARG A 4 5.15 6.99 -1.42
C ARG A 4 6.30 7.04 -0.41
N VAL A 5 6.56 8.21 0.17
CA VAL A 5 7.61 8.39 1.18
C VAL A 5 7.29 7.57 2.44
N ILE A 6 6.04 7.56 2.86
CA ILE A 6 5.59 6.77 4.01
C ILE A 6 5.85 5.28 3.76
N LEU A 7 5.38 4.73 2.64
CA LEU A 7 5.57 3.32 2.30
C LEU A 7 7.05 2.95 2.16
N ASN A 8 7.83 3.74 1.44
CA ASN A 8 9.27 3.50 1.28
C ASN A 8 10.03 3.57 2.61
N THR A 9 9.58 4.40 3.55
CA THR A 9 10.24 4.55 4.86
C THR A 9 9.83 3.43 5.82
N LEU A 10 8.55 3.04 5.82
CA LEU A 10 8.06 2.00 6.72
C LEU A 10 8.40 0.58 6.26
N PHE A 11 8.51 0.35 4.96
CA PHE A 11 8.65 -1.00 4.39
C PHE A 11 9.81 -1.14 3.39
N PRO A 12 11.04 -0.67 3.71
CA PRO A 12 12.15 -0.64 2.76
C PRO A 12 12.57 -2.03 2.26
N ASP A 13 12.34 -3.09 3.05
CA ASP A 13 12.78 -4.44 2.75
C ASP A 13 11.69 -5.30 2.09
N THR A 14 10.56 -4.69 1.69
CA THR A 14 9.41 -5.39 1.12
C THR A 14 9.03 -4.84 -0.25
N SER A 15 8.10 -5.51 -0.94
CA SER A 15 7.56 -5.02 -2.21
C SER A 15 6.80 -3.68 -2.07
N TYR A 16 6.35 -3.31 -0.87
CA TYR A 16 5.70 -2.02 -0.62
C TYR A 16 6.66 -0.83 -0.68
N ALA A 17 7.98 -1.05 -0.67
CA ALA A 17 8.96 -0.01 -0.97
C ALA A 17 8.84 0.53 -2.40
N ASN A 18 8.26 -0.24 -3.31
CA ASN A 18 8.13 0.15 -4.69
C ASN A 18 6.78 0.82 -4.96
N GLU A 19 6.78 1.85 -5.78
CA GLU A 19 5.57 2.51 -6.25
C GLU A 19 4.81 1.58 -7.22
N SER A 20 3.55 1.23 -6.90
CA SER A 20 2.77 0.29 -7.71
C SER A 20 2.42 0.82 -9.09
N GLY A 21 2.28 2.14 -9.24
CA GLY A 21 2.05 2.82 -10.52
C GLY A 21 3.33 3.10 -11.31
N GLY A 22 4.48 2.78 -10.73
CA GLY A 22 5.80 3.09 -11.27
C GLY A 22 6.30 4.48 -10.89
N ASP A 23 7.60 4.60 -10.66
CA ASP A 23 8.25 5.89 -10.39
C ASP A 23 8.59 6.58 -11.71
N PRO A 24 8.07 7.81 -11.97
CA PRO A 24 8.37 8.55 -13.20
C PRO A 24 9.86 8.80 -13.45
N GLU A 25 10.68 8.83 -12.39
CA GLU A 25 12.12 9.00 -12.51
C GLU A 25 12.83 7.70 -12.94
N VAL A 26 12.28 6.54 -12.56
CA VAL A 26 12.84 5.22 -12.84
C VAL A 26 12.30 4.59 -14.13
N ILE A 27 11.02 4.84 -14.47
CA ILE A 27 10.38 4.26 -15.66
C ILE A 27 11.21 4.46 -16.94
N PRO A 28 11.80 5.65 -17.23
CA PRO A 28 12.61 5.87 -18.43
C PRO A 28 13.90 5.05 -18.48
N GLU A 29 14.37 4.51 -17.36
CA GLU A 29 15.58 3.70 -17.27
C GLU A 29 15.32 2.22 -17.57
N LEU A 30 14.05 1.80 -17.62
CA LEU A 30 13.68 0.42 -17.90
C LEU A 30 13.93 0.06 -19.37
N THR A 31 14.60 -1.08 -19.60
CA THR A 31 14.73 -1.61 -20.93
C THR A 31 13.50 -2.44 -21.33
N TYR A 32 13.32 -2.62 -22.65
CA TYR A 32 12.26 -3.46 -23.17
C TYR A 32 12.38 -4.92 -22.70
N GLU A 33 13.59 -5.44 -22.58
CA GLU A 33 13.88 -6.78 -22.08
C GLU A 33 13.47 -6.93 -20.62
N GLN A 34 13.81 -5.96 -19.76
CA GLN A 34 13.40 -5.96 -18.35
C GLN A 34 11.88 -5.97 -18.19
N PHE A 35 11.19 -5.18 -19.01
CA PHE A 35 9.72 -5.14 -19.03
C PHE A 35 9.12 -6.50 -19.41
N LEU A 36 9.63 -7.13 -20.48
CA LEU A 36 9.16 -8.44 -20.91
C LEU A 36 9.49 -9.55 -19.91
N ASP A 37 10.66 -9.51 -19.28
CA ASP A 37 11.06 -10.50 -18.28
C ASP A 37 10.21 -10.40 -17.03
N PHE A 38 9.90 -9.19 -16.56
CA PHE A 38 8.99 -8.98 -15.45
C PHE A 38 7.61 -9.56 -15.76
N HIS A 39 7.05 -9.25 -16.94
CA HIS A 39 5.77 -9.78 -17.37
C HIS A 39 5.78 -11.30 -17.42
N ARG A 40 6.78 -11.91 -18.09
CA ARG A 40 6.91 -13.38 -18.21
C ARG A 40 6.99 -14.05 -16.87
N LYS A 41 7.73 -13.47 -15.91
CA LYS A 41 7.95 -14.04 -14.58
C LYS A 41 6.70 -13.98 -13.70
N TYR A 42 6.03 -12.84 -13.64
CA TYR A 42 4.97 -12.62 -12.64
C TYR A 42 3.55 -12.79 -13.18
N TYR A 43 3.34 -12.67 -14.49
CA TYR A 43 2.03 -12.86 -15.13
C TYR A 43 1.82 -14.30 -15.65
N HIS A 44 2.49 -15.23 -15.02
CA HIS A 44 2.32 -16.66 -15.30
C HIS A 44 1.05 -17.21 -14.61
N PRO A 45 0.30 -18.16 -15.22
CA PRO A 45 -0.91 -18.74 -14.63
C PRO A 45 -0.69 -19.32 -13.23
N SER A 46 0.51 -19.85 -12.93
CA SER A 46 0.86 -20.37 -11.59
C SER A 46 0.90 -19.30 -10.50
N ASN A 47 0.90 -18.01 -10.87
CA ASN A 47 0.87 -16.86 -9.97
C ASN A 47 -0.48 -16.12 -10.03
N SER A 48 -1.57 -16.82 -10.37
CA SER A 48 -2.88 -16.22 -10.51
C SER A 48 -3.94 -16.98 -9.74
N TYR A 49 -5.00 -16.28 -9.36
CA TYR A 49 -6.26 -16.85 -8.88
C TYR A 49 -7.36 -16.49 -9.87
N ILE A 50 -8.07 -17.49 -10.36
CA ILE A 50 -9.20 -17.29 -11.26
C ILE A 50 -10.47 -17.44 -10.44
N TYR A 51 -11.28 -16.40 -10.42
CA TYR A 51 -12.56 -16.38 -9.73
C TYR A 51 -13.70 -16.25 -10.73
N LEU A 52 -14.60 -17.21 -10.74
CA LEU A 52 -15.80 -17.24 -11.60
C LEU A 52 -17.02 -17.04 -10.73
N TYR A 53 -17.87 -16.10 -11.09
CA TYR A 53 -19.12 -15.81 -10.38
C TYR A 53 -20.25 -15.48 -11.37
N GLY A 54 -21.42 -16.02 -11.11
CA GLY A 54 -22.63 -15.74 -11.89
C GLY A 54 -23.37 -17.04 -12.29
N ASP A 55 -24.47 -16.86 -13.00
CA ASP A 55 -25.24 -17.96 -13.59
C ASP A 55 -24.54 -18.45 -14.86
N MET A 56 -23.77 -19.53 -14.73
CA MET A 56 -22.98 -20.11 -15.82
C MET A 56 -22.81 -21.61 -15.64
N ASP A 57 -22.57 -22.32 -16.75
CA ASP A 57 -22.07 -23.68 -16.73
C ASP A 57 -20.58 -23.68 -16.33
N ALA A 58 -20.31 -24.06 -15.08
CA ALA A 58 -18.96 -24.03 -14.53
C ALA A 58 -18.04 -25.04 -15.24
N GLU A 59 -18.56 -26.22 -15.65
CA GLU A 59 -17.78 -27.24 -16.34
C GLU A 59 -17.36 -26.75 -17.72
N GLU A 60 -18.28 -26.16 -18.49
CA GLU A 60 -17.98 -25.56 -19.79
C GLU A 60 -16.87 -24.50 -19.66
N LYS A 61 -16.98 -23.61 -18.68
CA LYS A 61 -15.99 -22.52 -18.48
C LYS A 61 -14.63 -23.02 -18.03
N LEU A 62 -14.60 -24.01 -17.14
CA LEU A 62 -13.34 -24.63 -16.71
C LEU A 62 -12.65 -25.37 -17.86
N ASN A 63 -13.39 -26.13 -18.67
CA ASN A 63 -12.87 -26.80 -19.86
C ASN A 63 -12.34 -25.79 -20.87
N TRP A 64 -13.04 -24.69 -21.10
CA TRP A 64 -12.57 -23.63 -21.99
C TRP A 64 -11.29 -23.00 -21.47
N LEU A 65 -11.20 -22.66 -20.18
CA LEU A 65 -10.01 -22.10 -19.57
C LEU A 65 -8.80 -23.03 -19.68
N ASP A 66 -9.01 -24.34 -19.47
CA ASP A 66 -7.94 -25.32 -19.61
C ASP A 66 -7.45 -25.44 -21.05
N GLN A 67 -8.37 -25.62 -22.00
CA GLN A 67 -8.01 -25.84 -23.41
C GLN A 67 -7.41 -24.59 -24.06
N GLU A 68 -7.98 -23.42 -23.81
CA GLU A 68 -7.57 -22.19 -24.49
C GLU A 68 -6.42 -21.47 -23.83
N TYR A 69 -6.22 -21.68 -22.52
CA TYR A 69 -5.22 -20.91 -21.77
C TYR A 69 -4.33 -21.78 -20.88
N LEU A 70 -4.87 -22.41 -19.83
CA LEU A 70 -4.07 -23.03 -18.78
C LEU A 70 -3.28 -24.25 -19.24
N GLY A 71 -3.88 -25.09 -20.09
CA GLY A 71 -3.24 -26.30 -20.64
C GLY A 71 -2.04 -26.04 -21.55
N LYS A 72 -1.75 -24.76 -21.88
CA LYS A 72 -0.57 -24.35 -22.67
C LYS A 72 0.65 -24.06 -21.80
N TYR A 73 0.51 -24.10 -20.47
CA TYR A 73 1.56 -23.76 -19.51
C TYR A 73 1.82 -24.92 -18.55
N ASP A 74 3.07 -25.18 -18.31
CA ASP A 74 3.49 -26.03 -17.20
C ASP A 74 3.46 -25.26 -15.88
N ARG A 75 3.35 -25.98 -14.77
CA ARG A 75 3.39 -25.34 -13.46
C ARG A 75 4.79 -24.85 -13.14
N GLU A 76 4.92 -23.55 -12.93
CA GLU A 76 6.17 -22.91 -12.50
C GLU A 76 6.00 -22.29 -11.09
N PRO A 77 6.97 -22.48 -10.18
CA PRO A 77 6.96 -21.80 -8.90
C PRO A 77 7.32 -20.31 -9.10
N VAL A 78 6.44 -19.42 -8.70
CA VAL A 78 6.67 -17.97 -8.71
C VAL A 78 6.73 -17.48 -7.28
N ASP A 79 7.89 -16.95 -6.85
CA ASP A 79 7.99 -16.29 -5.54
C ASP A 79 7.45 -14.87 -5.64
N SER A 80 6.20 -14.72 -5.26
CA SER A 80 5.48 -13.43 -5.11
C SER A 80 5.11 -13.15 -3.66
N THR A 81 5.81 -13.77 -2.72
CA THR A 81 5.53 -13.65 -1.29
C THR A 81 5.80 -12.23 -0.80
N ILE A 82 4.81 -11.62 -0.16
CA ILE A 82 4.98 -10.37 0.55
C ILE A 82 5.61 -10.69 1.90
N ARG A 83 6.82 -10.18 2.11
CA ARG A 83 7.56 -10.38 3.35
C ARG A 83 7.07 -9.43 4.43
N PHE A 84 7.24 -9.86 5.69
CA PHE A 84 7.01 -9.00 6.83
C PHE A 84 8.19 -8.03 7.00
N GLN A 85 7.90 -6.75 7.20
CA GLN A 85 8.93 -5.77 7.55
C GLN A 85 9.24 -5.88 9.04
N GLU A 86 10.49 -6.17 9.36
CA GLU A 86 10.94 -6.19 10.75
C GLU A 86 10.91 -4.79 11.38
N PRO A 87 10.59 -4.70 12.67
CA PRO A 87 10.55 -3.43 13.37
C PRO A 87 11.91 -2.73 13.37
N PHE A 88 11.91 -1.42 13.20
CA PHE A 88 13.11 -0.60 13.38
C PHE A 88 13.49 -0.49 14.86
N ALA A 89 14.79 -0.41 15.12
CA ALA A 89 15.30 -0.17 16.47
C ALA A 89 14.98 1.25 16.97
N GLU A 90 14.86 2.19 16.06
CA GLU A 90 14.62 3.62 16.36
C GLU A 90 13.57 4.20 15.39
N ILE A 91 12.94 5.31 15.79
CA ILE A 91 12.02 6.05 14.93
C ILE A 91 12.79 6.56 13.70
N GLN A 92 12.21 6.32 12.53
CA GLN A 92 12.75 6.83 11.27
C GLN A 92 12.21 8.25 11.03
N GLU A 93 13.11 9.21 10.92
CA GLU A 93 12.75 10.60 10.61
C GLU A 93 13.18 10.93 9.18
N LYS A 94 12.29 11.55 8.41
CA LYS A 94 12.54 12.00 7.05
C LYS A 94 12.06 13.44 6.88
N VAL A 95 12.89 14.27 6.29
CA VAL A 95 12.52 15.62 5.85
C VAL A 95 12.73 15.69 4.35
N ILE A 96 11.65 15.94 3.63
CA ILE A 96 11.65 15.91 2.16
C ILE A 96 11.06 17.20 1.63
N PRO A 97 11.81 17.97 0.84
CA PRO A 97 11.26 19.15 0.16
C PRO A 97 10.29 18.71 -0.95
N TYR A 98 9.26 19.49 -1.16
CA TYR A 98 8.35 19.31 -2.29
C TYR A 98 8.14 20.65 -3.01
N SER A 99 7.76 20.56 -4.28
CA SER A 99 7.53 21.76 -5.11
C SER A 99 6.16 22.34 -4.83
N ILE A 100 6.11 23.66 -4.68
CA ILE A 100 4.89 24.46 -4.65
C ILE A 100 4.85 25.36 -5.89
N ALA A 101 3.68 25.91 -6.21
CA ALA A 101 3.57 26.89 -7.31
C ALA A 101 4.31 28.20 -6.94
N SER A 102 4.78 28.92 -7.95
CA SER A 102 5.57 30.15 -7.74
C SER A 102 4.80 31.26 -7.01
N GLU A 103 3.47 31.18 -7.08
CA GLU A 103 2.55 32.14 -6.44
C GLU A 103 2.13 31.73 -5.02
N GLU A 104 2.50 30.52 -4.59
CA GLU A 104 2.19 30.01 -3.25
C GLU A 104 3.27 30.45 -2.25
N SER A 105 2.84 30.72 -1.02
CA SER A 105 3.76 31.01 0.09
C SER A 105 4.36 29.71 0.63
N GLU A 106 5.65 29.74 0.97
CA GLU A 106 6.27 28.66 1.73
C GLU A 106 5.77 28.61 3.18
N GLU A 107 5.22 29.73 3.68
CA GLU A 107 4.67 29.83 5.03
C GLU A 107 3.41 28.97 5.14
N ASP A 108 3.33 28.15 6.19
CA ASP A 108 2.20 27.24 6.48
C ASP A 108 2.01 26.09 5.47
N ASN A 109 2.99 25.82 4.62
CA ASN A 109 2.99 24.74 3.64
C ASN A 109 3.85 23.53 4.06
N THR A 110 3.79 23.19 5.34
CA THR A 110 4.48 22.00 5.87
C THR A 110 3.49 20.92 6.24
N TYR A 111 3.74 19.69 5.78
CA TYR A 111 3.02 18.48 6.20
C TYR A 111 3.85 17.71 7.20
N LEU A 112 3.31 17.51 8.39
CA LEU A 112 3.89 16.64 9.41
C LEU A 112 3.07 15.35 9.45
N SER A 113 3.72 14.21 9.24
CA SER A 113 3.07 12.91 9.29
C SER A 113 3.74 12.01 10.32
N TYR A 114 2.95 11.36 11.18
CA TYR A 114 3.39 10.34 12.11
C TYR A 114 2.71 9.01 11.73
N ASN A 115 3.53 8.03 11.38
CA ASN A 115 3.05 6.80 10.78
C ASN A 115 3.57 5.58 11.55
N LYS A 116 2.73 4.59 11.75
CA LYS A 116 3.09 3.38 12.47
C LYS A 116 2.47 2.15 11.83
N ALA A 117 3.30 1.17 11.48
CA ALA A 117 2.79 -0.16 11.12
C ALA A 117 2.26 -0.87 12.38
N VAL A 118 1.06 -1.45 12.29
CA VAL A 118 0.35 -2.05 13.43
C VAL A 118 -0.05 -3.48 13.12
N GLY A 119 0.75 -4.42 13.60
CA GLY A 119 0.47 -5.86 13.48
C GLY A 119 0.41 -6.36 12.03
N THR A 120 -0.56 -7.20 11.75
CA THR A 120 -0.82 -7.77 10.42
C THR A 120 -2.31 -7.79 10.12
N SER A 121 -2.68 -7.63 8.85
CA SER A 121 -4.06 -7.75 8.37
C SER A 121 -4.67 -9.15 8.57
N LEU A 122 -3.86 -10.15 8.92
CA LEU A 122 -4.31 -11.50 9.24
C LEU A 122 -4.83 -11.62 10.69
N ASP A 123 -4.48 -10.69 11.56
CA ASP A 123 -5.07 -10.59 12.90
C ASP A 123 -6.41 -9.83 12.81
N LYS A 124 -7.50 -10.59 12.74
CA LYS A 124 -8.85 -10.06 12.52
C LYS A 124 -9.35 -9.18 13.66
N GLU A 125 -8.95 -9.48 14.90
CA GLU A 125 -9.37 -8.70 16.08
C GLU A 125 -8.65 -7.36 16.07
N LEU A 126 -7.34 -7.36 15.89
CA LEU A 126 -6.53 -6.15 15.79
C LEU A 126 -6.95 -5.28 14.61
N TYR A 127 -7.20 -5.89 13.46
CA TYR A 127 -7.68 -5.22 12.26
C TYR A 127 -8.99 -4.45 12.52
N LEU A 128 -9.98 -5.09 13.12
CA LEU A 128 -11.25 -4.44 13.45
C LEU A 128 -11.09 -3.41 14.58
N ALA A 129 -10.24 -3.69 15.57
CA ALA A 129 -9.99 -2.76 16.67
C ALA A 129 -9.41 -1.44 16.17
N PHE A 130 -8.45 -1.48 15.25
CA PHE A 130 -7.87 -0.26 14.68
C PHE A 130 -8.84 0.51 13.78
N GLN A 131 -9.75 -0.15 13.07
CA GLN A 131 -10.83 0.55 12.35
C GLN A 131 -11.73 1.35 13.30
N ILE A 132 -12.08 0.76 14.45
CA ILE A 132 -12.88 1.44 15.47
C ILE A 132 -12.08 2.58 16.11
N LEU A 133 -10.80 2.34 16.42
CA LEU A 133 -9.93 3.35 17.02
C LEU A 133 -9.71 4.56 16.09
N ASP A 134 -9.52 4.33 14.80
CA ASP A 134 -9.41 5.40 13.82
C ASP A 134 -10.61 6.32 13.87
N TYR A 135 -11.81 5.76 13.77
CA TYR A 135 -13.03 6.54 13.89
C TYR A 135 -13.14 7.27 15.23
N ALA A 136 -12.93 6.58 16.34
CA ALA A 136 -13.11 7.12 17.69
C ALA A 136 -12.10 8.24 18.02
N LEU A 137 -10.85 8.12 17.54
CA LEU A 137 -9.77 9.04 17.89
C LEU A 137 -9.66 10.23 16.94
N LEU A 138 -10.00 10.05 15.66
CA LEU A 138 -9.72 11.02 14.60
C LEU A 138 -10.96 11.53 13.88
N SER A 139 -11.95 10.66 13.59
CA SER A 139 -13.05 10.98 12.68
C SER A 139 -14.36 11.34 13.34
N ALA A 140 -14.62 10.84 14.56
CA ALA A 140 -15.86 11.10 15.28
C ALA A 140 -15.99 12.59 15.67
N PRO A 141 -17.23 13.13 15.77
CA PRO A 141 -17.44 14.46 16.31
C PRO A 141 -16.81 14.62 17.71
N GLY A 142 -15.89 15.56 17.85
CA GLY A 142 -15.15 15.77 19.09
C GLY A 142 -14.07 14.73 19.40
N ALA A 143 -13.59 14.02 18.38
CA ALA A 143 -12.55 13.01 18.49
C ALA A 143 -11.35 13.51 19.33
N PRO A 144 -10.93 12.76 20.37
CA PRO A 144 -10.03 13.28 21.39
C PRO A 144 -8.63 13.60 20.87
N LEU A 145 -8.09 12.80 19.94
CA LEU A 145 -6.76 13.04 19.39
C LEU A 145 -6.77 14.27 18.50
N LYS A 146 -7.74 14.38 17.58
CA LYS A 146 -7.91 15.55 16.73
C LYS A 146 -8.08 16.82 17.58
N LYS A 147 -8.90 16.74 18.62
CA LYS A 147 -9.12 17.86 19.55
C LYS A 147 -7.83 18.24 20.27
N ALA A 148 -7.10 17.29 20.82
CA ALA A 148 -5.88 17.56 21.58
C ALA A 148 -4.81 18.25 20.71
N LEU A 149 -4.63 17.80 19.48
CA LEU A 149 -3.68 18.41 18.53
C LEU A 149 -4.11 19.82 18.11
N THR A 150 -5.41 20.02 17.86
CA THR A 150 -5.95 21.34 17.56
C THR A 150 -5.79 22.31 18.72
N ASP A 151 -6.11 21.89 19.94
CA ASP A 151 -5.97 22.71 21.16
C ASP A 151 -4.49 23.05 21.45
N ALA A 152 -3.58 22.18 21.08
CA ALA A 152 -2.14 22.43 21.17
C ALA A 152 -1.57 23.33 20.06
N GLY A 153 -2.40 23.72 19.07
CA GLY A 153 -1.98 24.53 17.93
C GLY A 153 -1.07 23.79 16.95
N ILE A 154 -1.11 22.46 16.95
CA ILE A 154 -0.35 21.63 16.03
C ILE A 154 -1.14 21.46 14.73
N GLY A 155 -0.67 22.16 13.68
CA GLY A 155 -1.30 22.15 12.36
C GLY A 155 -2.58 22.97 12.25
N LYS A 156 -2.94 23.31 11.01
CA LYS A 156 -4.19 23.99 10.65
C LYS A 156 -5.34 23.01 10.45
N ASP A 157 -5.03 21.84 9.92
CA ASP A 157 -5.97 20.71 9.78
C ASP A 157 -5.25 19.42 10.21
N ILE A 158 -6.03 18.51 10.79
CA ILE A 158 -5.57 17.24 11.30
C ILE A 158 -6.39 16.15 10.64
N MET A 159 -5.70 15.34 9.89
CA MET A 159 -6.25 14.16 9.24
C MET A 159 -5.53 12.92 9.76
N GLY A 160 -6.19 11.81 9.75
CA GLY A 160 -5.59 10.52 10.02
C GLY A 160 -6.43 9.42 9.42
N SER A 161 -5.83 8.27 9.28
CA SER A 161 -6.50 7.10 8.73
C SER A 161 -5.84 5.81 9.19
N TYR A 162 -6.58 4.74 9.11
CA TYR A 162 -6.07 3.39 9.21
C TYR A 162 -6.05 2.75 7.82
N ASP A 163 -4.88 2.75 7.18
CA ASP A 163 -4.68 2.05 5.92
C ASP A 163 -4.50 0.55 6.17
N ASN A 164 -5.55 -0.18 5.89
CA ASN A 164 -5.67 -1.61 6.14
C ASN A 164 -5.65 -2.47 4.86
N GLY A 165 -5.38 -1.86 3.72
CA GLY A 165 -5.33 -2.52 2.41
C GLY A 165 -4.05 -3.30 2.16
N ILE A 166 -3.09 -3.29 3.09
CA ILE A 166 -1.77 -3.93 2.96
C ILE A 166 -1.53 -4.97 4.04
N TYR A 167 -0.47 -5.79 3.88
CA TYR A 167 -0.18 -6.91 4.78
C TYR A 167 0.09 -6.47 6.23
N GLN A 168 0.83 -5.38 6.41
CA GLN A 168 1.04 -4.72 7.71
C GLN A 168 0.34 -3.36 7.68
N PRO A 169 -0.88 -3.27 8.23
CA PRO A 169 -1.65 -2.02 8.21
C PRO A 169 -0.89 -0.84 8.84
N ILE A 170 -1.18 0.36 8.35
CA ILE A 170 -0.58 1.60 8.84
C ILE A 170 -1.65 2.43 9.55
N PHE A 171 -1.32 2.91 10.75
CA PHE A 171 -2.06 3.96 11.42
C PHE A 171 -1.33 5.28 11.21
N LEU A 172 -2.01 6.22 10.59
CA LEU A 172 -1.50 7.53 10.15
C LEU A 172 -2.04 8.63 11.05
#